data_8f9451e7ed60a62321ab19f787f7b248
#
_entry.id   8f9451e7ed60a62321ab19f787f7b248
#
_cell.length_a   1.000
_cell.length_b   1.000
_cell.length_c   1.000
_cell.angle_alpha   90.00
_cell.angle_beta   90.00
_cell.angle_gamma   90.00
#
_symmetry.space_group_name_H-M   'P 1'
#
loop_
_entity.id
_entity.type
_entity.pdbx_description
1 polymer ?
#
loop_
_entity_poly.entity_id
_entity_poly.type
_entity_poly.pdbx_seq_one_letter_code
_entity_poly.pdbx_strand_id
1 'polypeptide(L)'
;MRIKYLYKDGKKKALTMSYDDCSTEDRRLVELFNKYHIKGTFHLISGQMENDWRVRLEEIPTLYAGHEVSCHSLTHPFFDQIPKEELLYEMLEDKKRLEAACGYPVRGMSYPNGIVNEDVLTCLKACGFVYARTAGSSENFKLPEDFMQWTGTCHHSHDIIGKIEQFRTAYYALPLFYIWGHSFELPRNTANNSWSMMEEFCDKFTATFEDSVWYATNIEIYDYVTALRRVSLSADRTMIYNPSAETLWFEVDGAPVEIKSGLTKLK
;
A
#
# COMPACT_ATOMS: atom_id res chain seq x y z
N MET A 1 -13.93 -27.85 -13.00
CA MET A 1 -14.08 -26.48 -12.46
C MET A 1 -12.70 -25.83 -12.35
N ARG A 2 -12.52 -24.67 -12.96
CA ARG A 2 -11.27 -23.88 -12.94
C ARG A 2 -11.48 -22.69 -12.02
N ILE A 3 -10.64 -22.55 -11.00
CA ILE A 3 -10.77 -21.51 -9.96
C ILE A 3 -9.49 -20.66 -9.97
N LYS A 4 -9.64 -19.32 -9.96
CA LYS A 4 -8.54 -18.37 -9.86
C LYS A 4 -8.89 -17.28 -8.84
N TYR A 5 -7.89 -16.68 -8.25
CA TYR A 5 -8.05 -15.51 -7.39
C TYR A 5 -8.45 -14.26 -8.20
N LEU A 6 -9.30 -13.44 -7.61
CA LEU A 6 -9.58 -12.08 -8.06
C LEU A 6 -9.37 -11.13 -6.89
N TYR A 7 -9.12 -9.87 -7.17
CA TYR A 7 -9.19 -8.79 -6.21
C TYR A 7 -10.66 -8.44 -5.87
N LYS A 8 -10.83 -7.55 -4.93
CA LYS A 8 -12.13 -7.02 -4.49
C LYS A 8 -12.99 -6.64 -5.71
N ASP A 9 -14.28 -6.91 -5.61
CA ASP A 9 -15.29 -6.66 -6.64
C ASP A 9 -15.02 -7.34 -8.00
N GLY A 10 -14.27 -8.48 -7.95
CA GLY A 10 -13.95 -9.26 -9.15
C GLY A 10 -12.87 -8.66 -10.05
N LYS A 11 -12.13 -7.65 -9.56
CA LYS A 11 -11.06 -7.00 -10.32
C LYS A 11 -9.87 -7.96 -10.52
N LYS A 12 -9.18 -7.84 -11.66
CA LYS A 12 -8.05 -8.72 -11.99
C LYS A 12 -6.69 -8.14 -11.59
N LYS A 13 -6.63 -6.85 -11.30
CA LYS A 13 -5.41 -6.09 -11.03
C LYS A 13 -5.67 -5.08 -9.91
N ALA A 14 -4.59 -4.63 -9.24
CA ALA A 14 -4.68 -3.55 -8.27
C ALA A 14 -3.56 -2.52 -8.45
N LEU A 15 -3.83 -1.27 -8.08
CA LEU A 15 -2.85 -0.19 -7.95
C LEU A 15 -2.79 0.25 -6.50
N THR A 16 -1.59 0.44 -5.97
CA THR A 16 -1.35 1.15 -4.71
C THR A 16 -0.26 2.19 -4.87
N MET A 17 -0.48 3.35 -4.24
CA MET A 17 0.44 4.48 -4.24
C MET A 17 0.92 4.71 -2.80
N SER A 18 2.23 4.84 -2.57
CA SER A 18 2.83 4.87 -1.22
C SER A 18 3.83 6.02 -1.13
N TYR A 19 3.58 6.99 -0.26
CA TYR A 19 4.37 8.21 -0.15
C TYR A 19 4.87 8.43 1.27
N ASP A 20 6.15 8.85 1.38
CA ASP A 20 6.83 9.04 2.66
C ASP A 20 6.99 10.52 3.03
N ASP A 21 7.35 10.76 4.29
CA ASP A 21 7.91 12.00 4.81
C ASP A 21 6.93 13.13 5.15
N CYS A 22 5.63 12.97 4.96
CA CYS A 22 4.62 13.99 5.34
C CYS A 22 4.96 15.43 4.89
N SER A 23 5.50 15.60 3.69
CA SER A 23 5.81 16.91 3.13
C SER A 23 4.53 17.75 2.90
N THR A 24 4.65 19.08 2.95
CA THR A 24 3.54 19.99 2.58
C THR A 24 3.00 19.76 1.16
N GLU A 25 3.82 19.16 0.28
CA GLU A 25 3.42 18.75 -1.07
C GLU A 25 2.40 17.61 -1.10
N ASP A 26 2.22 16.89 0.01
CA ASP A 26 1.16 15.88 0.15
C ASP A 26 -0.23 16.49 -0.06
N ARG A 27 -0.45 17.75 0.29
CA ARG A 27 -1.73 18.44 0.06
C ARG A 27 -2.12 18.40 -1.41
N ARG A 28 -1.20 18.76 -2.30
CA ARG A 28 -1.41 18.72 -3.75
C ARG A 28 -1.51 17.29 -4.28
N LEU A 29 -0.73 16.36 -3.73
CA LEU A 29 -0.76 14.97 -4.14
C LEU A 29 -2.09 14.31 -3.78
N VAL A 30 -2.62 14.58 -2.59
CA VAL A 30 -3.93 14.10 -2.16
C VAL A 30 -5.06 14.68 -3.04
N GLU A 31 -5.03 15.98 -3.35
CA GLU A 31 -5.98 16.59 -4.27
C GLU A 31 -5.95 15.90 -5.64
N LEU A 32 -4.75 15.61 -6.16
CA LEU A 32 -4.57 14.91 -7.42
C LEU A 32 -5.13 13.48 -7.36
N PHE A 33 -4.82 12.73 -6.32
CA PHE A 33 -5.33 11.38 -6.15
C PHE A 33 -6.85 11.34 -6.01
N ASN A 34 -7.42 12.27 -5.24
CA ASN A 34 -8.87 12.41 -5.10
C ASN A 34 -9.55 12.71 -6.43
N LYS A 35 -8.97 13.62 -7.26
CA LYS A 35 -9.47 13.95 -8.61
C LYS A 35 -9.62 12.70 -9.49
N TYR A 36 -8.70 11.75 -9.38
CA TYR A 36 -8.69 10.51 -10.18
C TYR A 36 -9.20 9.27 -9.43
N HIS A 37 -9.76 9.44 -8.23
CA HIS A 37 -10.25 8.35 -7.37
C HIS A 37 -9.18 7.29 -7.05
N ILE A 38 -7.91 7.69 -7.04
CA ILE A 38 -6.77 6.86 -6.65
C ILE A 38 -6.60 6.95 -5.14
N LYS A 39 -6.38 5.82 -4.48
CA LYS A 39 -6.03 5.79 -3.06
C LYS A 39 -4.52 5.79 -2.87
N GLY A 40 -4.06 6.46 -1.82
CA GLY A 40 -2.67 6.47 -1.40
C GLY A 40 -2.50 6.00 0.04
N THR A 41 -1.31 5.52 0.35
CA THR A 41 -0.80 5.29 1.70
C THR A 41 0.27 6.33 1.99
N PHE A 42 0.14 7.07 3.08
CA PHE A 42 1.08 8.10 3.48
C PHE A 42 1.78 7.70 4.77
N HIS A 43 3.09 7.50 4.67
CA HIS A 43 3.94 7.10 5.79
C HIS A 43 4.54 8.36 6.43
N LEU A 44 4.07 8.67 7.64
CA LEU A 44 4.29 9.96 8.27
C LEU A 44 5.34 9.86 9.38
N ILE A 45 6.11 10.94 9.57
CA ILE A 45 7.12 11.10 10.63
C ILE A 45 6.53 12.05 11.68
N SER A 46 5.80 11.53 12.67
CA SER A 46 5.00 12.38 13.57
C SER A 46 5.84 13.28 14.47
N GLY A 47 7.08 12.94 14.74
CA GLY A 47 8.00 13.79 15.51
C GLY A 47 8.55 15.01 14.77
N GLN A 48 8.36 15.06 13.44
CA GLN A 48 8.83 16.18 12.61
C GLN A 48 7.70 17.10 12.12
N MET A 49 6.46 16.85 12.48
CA MET A 49 5.28 17.60 12.00
C MET A 49 5.14 19.03 12.54
N GLU A 50 6.05 19.45 13.42
CA GLU A 50 6.18 20.86 13.88
C GLU A 50 6.97 21.73 12.87
N ASN A 51 7.66 21.12 11.91
CA ASN A 51 8.44 21.85 10.89
C ASN A 51 7.54 22.44 9.80
N ASP A 52 7.83 23.66 9.35
CA ASP A 52 6.99 24.42 8.40
C ASP A 52 6.85 23.76 7.01
N TRP A 53 7.76 22.87 6.65
CA TRP A 53 7.73 22.14 5.38
C TRP A 53 7.07 20.74 5.49
N ARG A 54 6.49 20.44 6.65
CA ARG A 54 5.73 19.22 6.93
C ARG A 54 4.23 19.52 7.07
N VAL A 55 3.41 18.53 6.82
CA VAL A 55 1.98 18.54 7.19
C VAL A 55 1.89 18.57 8.71
N ARG A 56 0.96 19.35 9.26
CA ARG A 56 0.71 19.43 10.70
C ARG A 56 -0.10 18.24 11.20
N LEU A 57 0.11 17.86 12.46
CA LEU A 57 -0.57 16.72 13.07
C LEU A 57 -2.11 16.88 13.05
N GLU A 58 -2.60 18.09 13.29
CA GLU A 58 -4.02 18.43 13.28
C GLU A 58 -4.68 18.38 11.89
N GLU A 59 -3.91 18.38 10.81
CA GLU A 59 -4.41 18.25 9.44
C GLU A 59 -4.72 16.80 9.06
N ILE A 60 -4.10 15.82 9.75
CA ILE A 60 -4.17 14.39 9.39
C ILE A 60 -5.60 13.91 9.14
N PRO A 61 -6.58 14.16 10.06
CA PRO A 61 -7.92 13.59 9.90
C PRO A 61 -8.66 14.08 8.65
N THR A 62 -8.34 15.28 8.20
CA THR A 62 -9.02 15.90 7.05
C THR A 62 -8.24 15.72 5.76
N LEU A 63 -6.92 15.93 5.79
CA LEU A 63 -6.07 15.84 4.61
C LEU A 63 -6.07 14.42 4.03
N TYR A 64 -5.82 13.41 4.88
CA TYR A 64 -5.71 12.03 4.41
C TYR A 64 -7.02 11.25 4.48
N ALA A 65 -8.17 11.94 4.59
CA ALA A 65 -9.47 11.28 4.57
C ALA A 65 -9.67 10.46 3.28
N GLY A 66 -9.99 9.17 3.42
CA GLY A 66 -10.11 8.24 2.28
C GLY A 66 -8.81 7.59 1.83
N HIS A 67 -7.66 8.00 2.38
CA HIS A 67 -6.34 7.42 2.22
C HIS A 67 -5.91 6.69 3.50
N GLU A 68 -4.79 5.99 3.46
CA GLU A 68 -4.20 5.36 4.64
C GLU A 68 -3.11 6.24 5.24
N VAL A 69 -3.15 6.42 6.55
CA VAL A 69 -2.04 6.92 7.35
C VAL A 69 -1.25 5.73 7.89
N SER A 70 0.06 5.77 7.72
CA SER A 70 1.01 4.71 8.10
C SER A 70 2.24 5.33 8.76
N CYS A 71 3.02 4.55 9.50
CA CYS A 71 4.21 5.02 10.21
C CYS A 71 5.45 5.15 9.32
N HIS A 72 6.33 6.13 9.68
CA HIS A 72 7.68 6.23 9.12
C HIS A 72 8.73 6.55 10.21
N SER A 73 8.52 6.03 11.41
CA SER A 73 9.21 6.33 12.67
C SER A 73 9.00 7.76 13.19
N LEU A 74 9.32 7.97 14.46
CA LEU A 74 9.13 9.25 15.13
C LEU A 74 10.01 10.36 14.55
N THR A 75 11.31 10.08 14.34
CA THR A 75 12.31 11.07 13.94
C THR A 75 13.13 10.73 12.70
N HIS A 76 12.87 9.57 12.07
CA HIS A 76 13.55 9.07 10.87
C HIS A 76 15.05 8.77 11.06
N PRO A 77 15.45 8.03 12.12
CA PRO A 77 16.86 7.67 12.31
C PRO A 77 17.29 6.54 11.37
N PHE A 78 18.60 6.31 11.30
CA PHE A 78 19.14 5.09 10.70
C PHE A 78 18.96 3.93 11.68
N PHE A 79 18.07 3.00 11.39
CA PHE A 79 17.66 1.91 12.27
C PHE A 79 18.78 0.93 12.65
N ASP A 80 19.83 0.84 11.85
CA ASP A 80 21.03 0.04 12.13
C ASP A 80 22.06 0.74 13.01
N GLN A 81 21.81 2.00 13.36
CA GLN A 81 22.73 2.83 14.17
C GLN A 81 22.19 3.15 15.57
N ILE A 82 21.02 2.64 15.92
CA ILE A 82 20.38 2.87 17.22
C ILE A 82 20.10 1.54 17.95
N PRO A 83 20.13 1.51 19.31
CA PRO A 83 19.84 0.31 20.08
C PRO A 83 18.35 -0.10 19.96
N LYS A 84 18.04 -1.35 20.33
CA LYS A 84 16.67 -1.91 20.21
C LYS A 84 15.63 -1.13 21.01
N GLU A 85 16.00 -0.62 22.15
CA GLU A 85 15.14 0.19 23.00
C GLU A 85 14.70 1.47 22.27
N GLU A 86 15.62 2.10 21.54
CA GLU A 86 15.32 3.26 20.71
C GLU A 86 14.50 2.88 19.47
N LEU A 87 14.74 1.70 18.84
CA LEU A 87 13.90 1.19 17.77
C LEU A 87 12.43 1.05 18.22
N LEU A 88 12.21 0.45 19.40
CA LEU A 88 10.87 0.30 19.97
C LEU A 88 10.23 1.67 20.25
N TYR A 89 11.00 2.59 20.82
CA TYR A 89 10.53 3.95 21.11
C TYR A 89 10.12 4.69 19.83
N GLU A 90 10.99 4.71 18.82
CA GLU A 90 10.75 5.33 17.51
C GLU A 90 9.47 4.80 16.84
N MET A 91 9.25 3.48 16.89
CA MET A 91 8.09 2.84 16.28
C MET A 91 6.80 3.07 17.09
N LEU A 92 6.86 2.90 18.43
CA LEU A 92 5.66 2.98 19.28
C LEU A 92 5.18 4.41 19.47
N GLU A 93 6.08 5.38 19.68
CA GLU A 93 5.68 6.78 19.86
C GLU A 93 5.14 7.38 18.55
N ASP A 94 5.75 7.05 17.40
CA ASP A 94 5.19 7.44 16.10
C ASP A 94 3.77 6.90 15.93
N LYS A 95 3.60 5.58 16.08
CA LYS A 95 2.31 4.90 16.01
C LYS A 95 1.26 5.51 16.92
N LYS A 96 1.59 5.71 18.19
CA LYS A 96 0.69 6.29 19.20
C LYS A 96 0.22 7.71 18.83
N ARG A 97 1.14 8.56 18.34
CA ARG A 97 0.81 9.92 17.90
C ARG A 97 -0.10 9.92 16.68
N LEU A 98 0.20 9.08 15.69
CA LEU A 98 -0.61 8.95 14.48
C LEU A 98 -2.00 8.36 14.78
N GLU A 99 -2.08 7.32 15.61
CA GLU A 99 -3.36 6.74 16.06
C GLU A 99 -4.25 7.75 16.79
N ALA A 100 -3.66 8.58 17.62
CA ALA A 100 -4.37 9.66 18.31
C ALA A 100 -4.92 10.71 17.32
N ALA A 101 -4.20 10.98 16.25
CA ALA A 101 -4.61 11.95 15.22
C ALA A 101 -5.67 11.36 14.27
N CYS A 102 -5.48 10.15 13.76
CA CYS A 102 -6.38 9.56 12.75
C CYS A 102 -7.58 8.81 13.36
N GLY A 103 -7.53 8.42 14.64
CA GLY A 103 -8.66 7.79 15.35
C GLY A 103 -8.86 6.29 15.04
N TYR A 104 -7.85 5.64 14.44
CA TYR A 104 -7.86 4.20 14.16
C TYR A 104 -6.48 3.57 14.37
N PRO A 105 -6.38 2.24 14.58
CA PRO A 105 -5.10 1.55 14.72
C PRO A 105 -4.25 1.64 13.45
N VAL A 106 -3.04 2.20 13.55
CA VAL A 106 -2.06 2.26 12.46
C VAL A 106 -1.28 0.95 12.44
N ARG A 107 -1.37 0.19 11.34
CA ARG A 107 -0.82 -1.17 11.27
C ARG A 107 0.30 -1.34 10.24
N GLY A 108 0.61 -0.30 9.48
CA GLY A 108 1.63 -0.30 8.44
C GLY A 108 2.80 0.60 8.75
N MET A 109 3.93 0.34 8.10
CA MET A 109 5.13 1.16 8.18
C MET A 109 5.88 1.19 6.85
N SER A 110 6.70 2.22 6.60
CA SER A 110 7.82 2.16 5.67
C SER A 110 9.13 2.33 6.46
N TYR A 111 10.18 1.62 6.04
CA TYR A 111 11.46 1.64 6.73
C TYR A 111 12.21 2.94 6.43
N PRO A 112 12.58 3.76 7.44
CA PRO A 112 13.49 4.88 7.25
C PRO A 112 14.77 4.44 6.54
N ASN A 113 15.13 5.14 5.47
CA ASN A 113 16.29 4.81 4.62
C ASN A 113 16.26 3.39 4.02
N GLY A 114 15.14 2.67 4.09
CA GLY A 114 15.01 1.29 3.63
C GLY A 114 15.75 0.26 4.48
N ILE A 115 16.21 0.62 5.68
CA ILE A 115 17.02 -0.24 6.55
C ILE A 115 16.16 -1.30 7.22
N VAL A 116 16.50 -2.56 6.97
CA VAL A 116 15.84 -3.72 7.56
C VAL A 116 16.89 -4.76 7.98
N ASN A 117 16.76 -5.28 9.20
CA ASN A 117 17.54 -6.38 9.74
C ASN A 117 16.69 -7.18 10.76
N GLU A 118 17.23 -8.23 11.35
CA GLU A 118 16.48 -9.10 12.29
C GLU A 118 15.98 -8.35 13.52
N ASP A 119 16.74 -7.40 14.06
CA ASP A 119 16.35 -6.60 15.22
C ASP A 119 15.19 -5.67 14.86
N VAL A 120 15.26 -4.99 13.72
CA VAL A 120 14.19 -4.13 13.20
C VAL A 120 12.91 -4.95 12.96
N LEU A 121 13.01 -6.12 12.32
CA LEU A 121 11.85 -7.00 12.10
C LEU A 121 11.23 -7.50 13.41
N THR A 122 12.06 -7.80 14.41
CA THR A 122 11.60 -8.24 15.73
C THR A 122 10.84 -7.12 16.44
N CYS A 123 11.39 -5.92 16.46
CA CYS A 123 10.75 -4.75 17.05
C CYS A 123 9.44 -4.40 16.33
N LEU A 124 9.45 -4.42 15.00
CA LEU A 124 8.27 -4.13 14.18
C LEU A 124 7.10 -5.06 14.51
N LYS A 125 7.37 -6.38 14.58
CA LYS A 125 6.37 -7.38 14.97
C LYS A 125 5.88 -7.18 16.40
N ALA A 126 6.78 -6.86 17.34
CA ALA A 126 6.43 -6.59 18.73
C ALA A 126 5.53 -5.34 18.87
N CYS A 127 5.70 -4.33 18.01
CA CYS A 127 4.85 -3.13 17.95
C CYS A 127 3.49 -3.38 17.26
N GLY A 128 3.23 -4.59 16.76
CA GLY A 128 1.97 -4.97 16.14
C GLY A 128 1.78 -4.42 14.72
N PHE A 129 2.85 -4.09 14.02
CA PHE A 129 2.78 -3.82 12.58
C PHE A 129 2.56 -5.13 11.80
N VAL A 130 1.85 -5.04 10.70
CA VAL A 130 1.48 -6.20 9.88
C VAL A 130 2.12 -6.18 8.49
N TYR A 131 2.54 -5.01 8.03
CA TYR A 131 3.35 -4.86 6.84
C TYR A 131 4.37 -3.73 7.00
N ALA A 132 5.46 -3.80 6.24
CA ALA A 132 6.41 -2.71 6.11
C ALA A 132 7.05 -2.67 4.71
N ARG A 133 7.09 -1.46 4.11
CA ARG A 133 7.68 -1.24 2.79
C ARG A 133 9.17 -0.93 2.91
N THR A 134 9.96 -1.65 2.10
CA THR A 134 11.39 -1.38 1.91
C THR A 134 11.61 -0.31 0.85
N ALA A 135 12.75 0.39 0.87
CA ALA A 135 13.22 1.17 -0.27
C ALA A 135 13.70 0.23 -1.39
N GLY A 136 13.57 0.67 -2.63
CA GLY A 136 13.99 -0.09 -3.80
C GLY A 136 12.85 -0.41 -4.75
N SER A 137 13.18 -1.11 -5.83
CA SER A 137 12.25 -1.44 -6.91
C SER A 137 12.41 -2.91 -7.30
N SER A 138 11.32 -3.64 -7.28
CA SER A 138 11.28 -5.05 -7.69
C SER A 138 11.21 -5.21 -9.21
N GLU A 139 10.86 -4.15 -9.93
CA GLU A 139 10.65 -4.07 -11.37
C GLU A 139 9.63 -5.09 -11.91
N ASN A 140 8.76 -5.60 -11.03
CA ASN A 140 7.71 -6.54 -11.40
C ASN A 140 6.39 -6.22 -10.68
N PHE A 141 5.32 -6.93 -11.05
CA PHE A 141 3.96 -6.70 -10.54
C PHE A 141 3.49 -7.85 -9.62
N LYS A 142 4.40 -8.50 -8.91
CA LYS A 142 4.09 -9.59 -8.00
C LYS A 142 3.72 -9.06 -6.61
N LEU A 143 2.82 -9.76 -5.96
CA LEU A 143 2.62 -9.62 -4.51
C LEU A 143 3.86 -10.12 -3.76
N PRO A 144 4.16 -9.55 -2.57
CA PRO A 144 5.27 -10.02 -1.77
C PRO A 144 4.96 -11.41 -1.17
N GLU A 145 5.99 -12.19 -0.93
CA GLU A 145 5.89 -13.39 -0.11
C GLU A 145 5.75 -13.02 1.37
N ASP A 146 6.57 -12.08 1.83
CA ASP A 146 6.55 -11.50 3.18
C ASP A 146 6.18 -10.02 3.13
N PHE A 147 5.03 -9.67 3.69
CA PHE A 147 4.58 -8.28 3.79
C PHE A 147 5.44 -7.42 4.74
N MET A 148 6.23 -8.04 5.62
CA MET A 148 7.18 -7.28 6.46
C MET A 148 8.41 -6.80 5.69
N GLN A 149 8.62 -7.25 4.45
CA GLN A 149 9.68 -6.84 3.55
C GLN A 149 9.13 -6.52 2.16
N TRP A 150 8.10 -5.68 2.12
CA TRP A 150 7.35 -5.40 0.91
C TRP A 150 8.08 -4.37 0.02
N THR A 151 8.71 -4.87 -1.04
CA THR A 151 9.33 -4.00 -2.05
C THR A 151 8.31 -3.62 -3.12
N GLY A 152 8.18 -2.32 -3.38
CA GLY A 152 7.30 -1.79 -4.43
C GLY A 152 7.74 -2.20 -5.85
N THR A 153 6.86 -2.03 -6.83
CA THR A 153 7.22 -2.22 -8.23
C THR A 153 8.32 -1.25 -8.63
N CYS A 154 8.14 0.04 -8.34
CA CYS A 154 9.15 1.05 -8.66
C CYS A 154 8.93 2.35 -7.86
N HIS A 155 9.98 3.15 -7.79
CA HIS A 155 9.90 4.54 -7.37
C HIS A 155 9.22 5.39 -8.45
N HIS A 156 8.48 6.43 -8.08
CA HIS A 156 7.72 7.25 -9.03
C HIS A 156 8.61 7.99 -10.06
N SER A 157 9.89 8.18 -9.75
CA SER A 157 10.86 8.75 -10.69
C SER A 157 11.32 7.80 -11.80
N HIS A 158 10.91 6.53 -11.76
CA HIS A 158 11.08 5.62 -12.89
C HIS A 158 10.05 5.94 -13.99
N ASP A 159 10.16 5.33 -15.15
CA ASP A 159 9.17 5.47 -16.21
C ASP A 159 7.85 4.76 -15.83
N ILE A 160 7.08 5.38 -14.92
CA ILE A 160 5.79 4.82 -14.47
C ILE A 160 4.73 4.87 -15.59
N ILE A 161 4.83 5.81 -16.52
CA ILE A 161 3.92 5.92 -17.66
C ILE A 161 4.15 4.77 -18.64
N GLY A 162 5.41 4.50 -19.02
CA GLY A 162 5.75 3.34 -19.86
C GLY A 162 5.41 2.00 -19.23
N LYS A 163 5.41 1.92 -17.88
CA LYS A 163 4.99 0.71 -17.15
C LYS A 163 3.49 0.43 -17.21
N ILE A 164 2.63 1.38 -17.58
CA ILE A 164 1.19 1.16 -17.75
C ILE A 164 0.93 0.01 -18.73
N GLU A 165 1.59 0.01 -19.89
CA GLU A 165 1.42 -1.05 -20.89
C GLU A 165 2.00 -2.39 -20.41
N GLN A 166 3.13 -2.38 -19.72
CA GLN A 166 3.70 -3.58 -19.12
C GLN A 166 2.73 -4.18 -18.09
N PHE A 167 2.12 -3.33 -17.25
CA PHE A 167 1.12 -3.77 -16.27
C PHE A 167 -0.16 -4.28 -16.94
N ARG A 168 -0.61 -3.63 -18.04
CA ARG A 168 -1.79 -4.05 -18.80
C ARG A 168 -1.65 -5.49 -19.30
N THR A 169 -0.47 -5.88 -19.76
CA THR A 169 -0.17 -7.21 -20.28
C THR A 169 0.38 -8.19 -19.23
N ALA A 170 0.65 -7.73 -18.00
CA ALA A 170 1.20 -8.55 -16.93
C ALA A 170 0.28 -9.75 -16.61
N TYR A 171 0.88 -10.95 -16.53
CA TYR A 171 0.21 -12.22 -16.28
C TYR A 171 0.75 -12.85 -14.99
N TYR A 172 0.21 -12.44 -13.85
CA TYR A 172 0.44 -13.00 -12.53
C TYR A 172 -0.89 -13.46 -11.91
N ALA A 173 -0.85 -14.17 -10.81
CA ALA A 173 -2.08 -14.62 -10.12
C ALA A 173 -2.94 -13.42 -9.67
N LEU A 174 -2.31 -12.38 -9.14
CA LEU A 174 -2.91 -11.12 -8.70
C LEU A 174 -1.89 -9.99 -8.96
N PRO A 175 -1.85 -9.44 -10.20
CA PRO A 175 -0.89 -8.38 -10.51
C PRO A 175 -1.17 -7.13 -9.69
N LEU A 176 -0.12 -6.59 -9.04
CA LEU A 176 -0.15 -5.36 -8.26
C LEU A 176 0.86 -4.37 -8.83
N PHE A 177 0.41 -3.18 -9.20
CA PHE A 177 1.30 -2.07 -9.48
C PHE A 177 1.49 -1.26 -8.20
N TYR A 178 2.66 -1.34 -7.63
CA TYR A 178 3.02 -0.66 -6.39
C TYR A 178 4.03 0.45 -6.68
N ILE A 179 3.58 1.69 -6.68
CA ILE A 179 4.43 2.87 -6.89
C ILE A 179 4.69 3.54 -5.55
N TRP A 180 5.94 3.92 -5.30
CA TRP A 180 6.32 4.64 -4.09
C TRP A 180 7.18 5.86 -4.40
N GLY A 181 7.32 6.78 -3.43
CA GLY A 181 8.16 7.96 -3.57
C GLY A 181 7.92 8.98 -2.47
N HIS A 182 8.33 10.22 -2.73
CA HIS A 182 8.19 11.34 -1.82
C HIS A 182 7.54 12.51 -2.57
N SER A 183 6.48 13.11 -2.04
CA SER A 183 5.77 14.20 -2.73
C SER A 183 6.65 15.44 -2.95
N PHE A 184 7.60 15.71 -2.04
CA PHE A 184 8.54 16.83 -2.14
C PHE A 184 9.52 16.71 -3.33
N GLU A 185 9.56 15.60 -4.00
CA GLU A 185 10.40 15.42 -5.19
C GLU A 185 9.73 15.98 -6.45
N LEU A 186 8.39 15.99 -6.50
CA LEU A 186 7.62 16.39 -7.69
C LEU A 186 7.88 17.86 -8.13
N PRO A 187 8.12 18.84 -7.22
CA PRO A 187 8.50 20.18 -7.62
C PRO A 187 9.87 20.30 -8.30
N ARG A 188 10.72 19.26 -8.26
CA ARG A 188 12.05 19.27 -8.94
C ARG A 188 11.95 19.43 -10.45
N ASN A 189 10.79 19.12 -11.02
CA ASN A 189 10.42 19.36 -12.41
C ASN A 189 11.39 18.73 -13.43
N THR A 190 11.80 17.51 -13.19
CA THR A 190 12.52 16.69 -14.16
C THR A 190 11.55 15.85 -14.99
N ALA A 191 12.00 15.26 -16.10
CA ALA A 191 11.16 14.48 -17.01
C ALA A 191 10.36 13.37 -16.31
N ASN A 192 10.98 12.67 -15.35
CA ASN A 192 10.36 11.56 -14.62
C ASN A 192 10.03 11.92 -13.16
N ASN A 193 10.06 13.20 -12.79
CA ASN A 193 9.79 13.64 -11.44
C ASN A 193 9.23 15.06 -11.46
N SER A 194 7.94 15.18 -11.79
CA SER A 194 7.23 16.45 -11.88
C SER A 194 5.75 16.26 -11.64
N TRP A 195 5.06 17.34 -11.26
CA TRP A 195 3.61 17.35 -11.13
C TRP A 195 2.90 17.00 -12.44
N SER A 196 3.40 17.49 -13.57
CA SER A 196 2.81 17.19 -14.88
C SER A 196 2.95 15.70 -15.23
N MET A 197 4.08 15.07 -14.92
CA MET A 197 4.28 13.64 -15.10
C MET A 197 3.32 12.82 -14.22
N MET A 198 3.16 13.22 -12.96
CA MET A 198 2.26 12.51 -12.03
C MET A 198 0.79 12.66 -12.46
N GLU A 199 0.37 13.85 -12.90
CA GLU A 199 -0.98 14.06 -13.43
C GLU A 199 -1.21 13.26 -14.73
N GLU A 200 -0.23 13.24 -15.63
CA GLU A 200 -0.28 12.43 -16.86
C GLU A 200 -0.37 10.93 -16.55
N PHE A 201 0.36 10.45 -15.54
CA PHE A 201 0.25 9.07 -15.08
C PHE A 201 -1.17 8.77 -14.59
N CYS A 202 -1.70 9.59 -13.69
CA CYS A 202 -3.04 9.40 -13.14
C CYS A 202 -4.10 9.37 -14.25
N ASP A 203 -4.04 10.33 -15.18
CA ASP A 203 -4.97 10.43 -16.31
C ASP A 203 -4.90 9.21 -17.22
N LYS A 204 -3.69 8.86 -17.69
CA LYS A 204 -3.49 7.71 -18.58
C LYS A 204 -3.84 6.39 -17.92
N PHE A 205 -3.47 6.22 -16.64
CA PHE A 205 -3.75 4.99 -15.91
C PHE A 205 -5.26 4.78 -15.74
N THR A 206 -5.97 5.80 -15.28
CA THR A 206 -7.42 5.70 -15.08
C THR A 206 -8.18 5.55 -16.40
N ALA A 207 -7.76 6.24 -17.47
CA ALA A 207 -8.33 6.06 -18.81
C ALA A 207 -8.06 4.66 -19.39
N THR A 208 -6.90 4.05 -19.09
CA THR A 208 -6.55 2.72 -19.61
C THR A 208 -7.31 1.60 -18.89
N PHE A 209 -7.51 1.73 -17.59
CA PHE A 209 -8.08 0.65 -16.78
C PHE A 209 -9.53 0.88 -16.36
N GLU A 210 -10.00 2.13 -16.39
CA GLU A 210 -11.35 2.51 -15.95
C GLU A 210 -11.70 1.83 -14.61
N ASP A 211 -12.78 1.06 -14.58
CA ASP A 211 -13.23 0.32 -13.39
C ASP A 211 -12.67 -1.12 -13.32
N SER A 212 -11.67 -1.48 -14.12
CA SER A 212 -11.13 -2.84 -14.15
C SER A 212 -10.02 -3.12 -13.12
N VAL A 213 -9.51 -2.09 -12.45
CA VAL A 213 -8.45 -2.16 -11.44
C VAL A 213 -9.00 -1.77 -10.07
N TRP A 214 -8.53 -2.41 -9.03
CA TRP A 214 -8.79 -2.02 -7.65
C TRP A 214 -7.75 -0.99 -7.21
N TYR A 215 -8.20 0.24 -6.95
CA TYR A 215 -7.39 1.31 -6.35
C TYR A 215 -7.43 1.14 -4.84
N ALA A 216 -6.35 0.72 -4.23
CA ALA A 216 -6.31 0.32 -2.83
C ALA A 216 -5.13 0.91 -2.07
N THR A 217 -5.29 1.09 -0.78
CA THR A 217 -4.19 1.39 0.14
C THR A 217 -3.38 0.13 0.43
N ASN A 218 -2.20 0.28 1.03
CA ASN A 218 -1.35 -0.86 1.38
C ASN A 218 -2.05 -1.79 2.38
N ILE A 219 -2.72 -1.23 3.39
CA ILE A 219 -3.41 -2.04 4.40
C ILE A 219 -4.61 -2.80 3.80
N GLU A 220 -5.35 -2.20 2.87
CA GLU A 220 -6.44 -2.88 2.17
C GLU A 220 -5.92 -4.08 1.36
N ILE A 221 -4.78 -3.91 0.65
CA ILE A 221 -4.13 -5.03 -0.08
C ILE A 221 -3.68 -6.12 0.90
N TYR A 222 -3.01 -5.73 2.00
CA TYR A 222 -2.56 -6.68 3.03
C TYR A 222 -3.72 -7.50 3.59
N ASP A 223 -4.78 -6.85 4.05
CA ASP A 223 -5.93 -7.51 4.66
C ASP A 223 -6.60 -8.47 3.68
N TYR A 224 -6.84 -8.01 2.46
CA TYR A 224 -7.47 -8.82 1.43
C TYR A 224 -6.64 -10.03 1.01
N VAL A 225 -5.35 -9.84 0.73
CA VAL A 225 -4.46 -10.92 0.29
C VAL A 225 -4.21 -11.92 1.42
N THR A 226 -4.09 -11.46 2.66
CA THR A 226 -3.95 -12.32 3.83
C THR A 226 -5.20 -13.15 4.05
N ALA A 227 -6.39 -12.58 3.86
CA ALA A 227 -7.64 -13.31 3.91
C ALA A 227 -7.73 -14.37 2.80
N LEU A 228 -7.36 -14.02 1.55
CA LEU A 228 -7.29 -14.98 0.43
C LEU A 228 -6.35 -16.17 0.72
N ARG A 229 -5.19 -15.92 1.33
CA ARG A 229 -4.20 -16.97 1.66
C ARG A 229 -4.70 -17.96 2.72
N ARG A 230 -5.78 -17.62 3.45
CA ARG A 230 -6.39 -18.47 4.50
C ARG A 230 -7.57 -19.30 4.00
N VAL A 231 -8.01 -19.10 2.77
CA VAL A 231 -9.14 -19.83 2.19
C VAL A 231 -8.79 -21.29 1.96
N SER A 232 -9.75 -22.17 2.23
CA SER A 232 -9.64 -23.60 1.93
C SER A 232 -10.63 -24.02 0.85
N LEU A 233 -10.14 -24.85 -0.09
CA LEU A 233 -10.98 -25.46 -1.14
C LEU A 233 -11.21 -26.94 -0.79
N SER A 234 -12.45 -27.44 -1.04
CA SER A 234 -12.68 -28.88 -1.01
C SER A 234 -11.89 -29.62 -2.09
N ALA A 235 -11.54 -30.88 -1.85
CA ALA A 235 -10.73 -31.68 -2.78
C ALA A 235 -11.40 -31.83 -4.17
N ASP A 236 -12.73 -31.89 -4.22
CA ASP A 236 -13.53 -31.94 -5.45
C ASP A 236 -13.81 -30.54 -6.06
N ARG A 237 -13.31 -29.46 -5.40
CA ARG A 237 -13.45 -28.07 -5.79
C ARG A 237 -14.90 -27.53 -5.85
N THR A 238 -15.84 -28.22 -5.18
CA THR A 238 -17.24 -27.79 -5.15
C THR A 238 -17.57 -26.85 -4.00
N MET A 239 -16.63 -26.61 -3.07
CA MET A 239 -16.84 -25.79 -1.90
C MET A 239 -15.61 -24.93 -1.62
N ILE A 240 -15.86 -23.68 -1.17
CA ILE A 240 -14.85 -22.74 -0.65
C ILE A 240 -15.21 -22.37 0.78
N TYR A 241 -14.26 -22.48 1.70
CA TYR A 241 -14.37 -22.00 3.05
C TYR A 241 -13.52 -20.76 3.27
N ASN A 242 -14.16 -19.63 3.57
CA ASN A 242 -13.52 -18.37 3.91
C ASN A 242 -13.56 -18.16 5.43
N PRO A 243 -12.44 -18.29 6.16
CA PRO A 243 -12.40 -18.13 7.62
C PRO A 243 -12.34 -16.67 8.07
N SER A 244 -12.33 -15.70 7.16
CA SER A 244 -12.20 -14.28 7.46
C SER A 244 -13.54 -13.54 7.46
N ALA A 245 -13.53 -12.29 7.95
CA ALA A 245 -14.66 -11.38 7.82
C ALA A 245 -14.73 -10.69 6.44
N GLU A 246 -13.61 -10.75 5.67
CA GLU A 246 -13.54 -10.15 4.35
C GLU A 246 -14.40 -10.89 3.33
N THR A 247 -15.05 -10.14 2.46
CA THR A 247 -15.68 -10.69 1.26
C THR A 247 -14.64 -10.86 0.17
N LEU A 248 -14.43 -12.09 -0.28
CA LEU A 248 -13.40 -12.46 -1.23
C LEU A 248 -13.99 -12.77 -2.60
N TRP A 249 -13.18 -12.67 -3.64
CA TRP A 249 -13.63 -12.90 -5.01
C TRP A 249 -12.75 -13.92 -5.72
N PHE A 250 -13.41 -14.81 -6.46
CA PHE A 250 -12.76 -15.83 -7.29
C PHE A 250 -13.37 -15.84 -8.69
N GLU A 251 -12.56 -16.12 -9.70
CA GLU A 251 -13.05 -16.50 -11.02
C GLU A 251 -13.31 -18.02 -10.99
N VAL A 252 -14.55 -18.42 -11.18
CA VAL A 252 -14.96 -19.82 -11.30
C VAL A 252 -15.49 -20.07 -12.70
N ASP A 253 -14.78 -20.91 -13.48
CA ASP A 253 -15.08 -21.21 -14.89
C ASP A 253 -15.32 -19.95 -15.76
N GLY A 254 -14.54 -18.90 -15.49
CA GLY A 254 -14.56 -17.63 -16.23
C GLY A 254 -15.50 -16.55 -15.69
N ALA A 255 -16.33 -16.86 -14.68
CA ALA A 255 -17.25 -15.90 -14.06
C ALA A 255 -16.73 -15.46 -12.67
N PRO A 256 -16.86 -14.18 -12.27
CA PRO A 256 -16.54 -13.72 -10.92
C PRO A 256 -17.60 -14.23 -9.94
N VAL A 257 -17.12 -14.77 -8.82
CA VAL A 257 -17.96 -15.30 -7.73
C VAL A 257 -17.56 -14.67 -6.41
N GLU A 258 -18.52 -14.10 -5.71
CA GLU A 258 -18.37 -13.54 -4.38
C GLU A 258 -18.37 -14.66 -3.33
N ILE A 259 -17.39 -14.65 -2.43
CA ILE A 259 -17.21 -15.61 -1.34
C ILE A 259 -17.25 -14.87 -0.01
N LYS A 260 -18.40 -14.90 0.63
CA LYS A 260 -18.63 -14.34 1.97
C LYS A 260 -17.95 -15.19 3.04
N SER A 261 -17.90 -14.69 4.27
CA SER A 261 -17.44 -15.45 5.44
C SER A 261 -18.18 -16.78 5.57
N GLY A 262 -17.44 -17.85 5.90
CA GLY A 262 -17.98 -19.20 6.06
C GLY A 262 -17.91 -20.04 4.78
N LEU A 263 -18.83 -21.02 4.67
CA LEU A 263 -18.84 -22.02 3.59
C LEU A 263 -19.71 -21.56 2.42
N THR A 264 -19.12 -21.50 1.24
CA THR A 264 -19.82 -21.29 -0.03
C THR A 264 -19.76 -22.57 -0.87
N LYS A 265 -20.93 -23.04 -1.38
CA LYS A 265 -21.01 -24.11 -2.38
C LYS A 265 -20.95 -23.50 -3.78
N LEU A 266 -20.04 -24.01 -4.59
CA LEU A 266 -19.94 -23.66 -6.01
C LEU A 266 -20.89 -24.56 -6.81
N LYS A 267 -21.55 -23.98 -7.78
CA LYS A 267 -22.51 -24.71 -8.64
C LYS A 267 -21.81 -25.26 -9.87
#